data_ff1f87623e195bf228061bcb4fd9f504
#
_entry.id   ff1f87623e195bf228061bcb4fd9f504
#
_cell.length_a   1.000
_cell.length_b   1.000
_cell.length_c   1.000
_cell.angle_alpha   90.00
_cell.angle_beta   90.00
_cell.angle_gamma   90.00
#
_symmetry.space_group_name_H-M   'P 1'
#
loop_
_entity.id
_entity.type
_entity.pdbx_description
1 polymer ?
#
loop_
_entity_poly.entity_id
_entity_poly.type
_entity_poly.pdbx_seq_one_letter_code
_entity_poly.pdbx_strand_id
1 'polypeptide(L)'
;MDIRELETALLDQKEELEALRNKSFCYREEERMINLESSLAQVVIGVRRSGKSTLCFNALERSKVSYAYVNFDDENLIDLSVKDMNNVLQVLYSIYGDFTHLFFDEIQNIEGWHLFVNRMLRKGIHVLLTGSNSKLLSGELASHLTGRHHTIELLPFSFKDWCSYNGIAMAPLTTRNKGFLMGAFDKYLHQGGFPELLVEPDHTNYIESLFHDIITQDIRKRFKVKYIDSLERLARHLLNISPAVIVKDKLQKQFGFKSHHTLGNYLSYMTQTYLLCKVSKYSSKSKERSVAEKVYAIDVAFMNKRENAFAGDNLGWRLETMVYLELRRRIKTAEEDIYYFDNGNTEADFIVCSGSKVMGIYQVAYDIENPRTRRREINGAVAAAKHTKCSNVFILTDHHSETIVNNGIEIKSMPVWEWIVRGN
;
A
#
# COMPACT_ATOMS: atom_id res chain seq x y z
N MET A 1 -5.02 -9.29 -33.31
CA MET A 1 -3.72 -10.00 -33.19
C MET A 1 -3.80 -11.34 -33.87
N ASP A 2 -2.76 -11.73 -34.63
CA ASP A 2 -2.66 -13.09 -35.20
C ASP A 2 -2.44 -14.12 -34.08
N ILE A 3 -3.03 -15.32 -34.25
CA ILE A 3 -2.91 -16.40 -33.25
C ILE A 3 -1.45 -16.85 -33.06
N ARG A 4 -0.63 -16.82 -34.10
CA ARG A 4 0.79 -17.19 -34.02
C ARG A 4 1.62 -16.19 -33.23
N GLU A 5 1.35 -14.89 -33.43
CA GLU A 5 1.98 -13.82 -32.64
C GLU A 5 1.60 -13.94 -31.17
N LEU A 6 0.33 -14.21 -30.89
CA LEU A 6 -0.17 -14.43 -29.54
C LEU A 6 0.48 -15.68 -28.89
N GLU A 7 0.61 -16.79 -29.63
CA GLU A 7 1.24 -18.00 -29.16
C GLU A 7 2.72 -17.77 -28.81
N THR A 8 3.45 -17.04 -29.67
CA THR A 8 4.84 -16.68 -29.39
C THR A 8 4.97 -15.85 -28.11
N ALA A 9 4.18 -14.78 -27.99
CA ALA A 9 4.21 -13.91 -26.79
C ALA A 9 3.90 -14.71 -25.50
N LEU A 10 2.92 -15.60 -25.53
CA LEU A 10 2.56 -16.40 -24.35
C LEU A 10 3.58 -17.51 -24.03
N LEU A 11 4.30 -18.02 -25.01
CA LEU A 11 5.42 -18.94 -24.81
C LEU A 11 6.61 -18.22 -24.16
N ASP A 12 6.95 -17.02 -24.64
CA ASP A 12 8.01 -16.19 -24.06
C ASP A 12 7.70 -15.88 -22.58
N GLN A 13 6.46 -15.47 -22.27
CA GLN A 13 6.02 -15.25 -20.88
C GLN A 13 6.10 -16.52 -20.01
N LYS A 14 5.83 -17.70 -20.59
CA LYS A 14 5.98 -18.96 -19.87
C LYS A 14 7.45 -19.24 -19.53
N GLU A 15 8.37 -19.00 -20.45
CA GLU A 15 9.81 -19.14 -20.21
C GLU A 15 10.29 -18.17 -19.11
N GLU A 16 9.84 -16.93 -19.13
CA GLU A 16 10.12 -15.95 -18.07
C GLU A 16 9.61 -16.42 -16.70
N LEU A 17 8.38 -16.95 -16.67
CA LEU A 17 7.79 -17.49 -15.45
C LEU A 17 8.57 -18.70 -14.91
N GLU A 18 9.02 -19.60 -15.79
CA GLU A 18 9.86 -20.75 -15.43
C GLU A 18 11.21 -20.32 -14.87
N ALA A 19 11.80 -19.25 -15.39
CA ALA A 19 13.03 -18.67 -14.85
C ALA A 19 12.86 -18.15 -13.42
N LEU A 20 11.66 -17.69 -13.04
CA LEU A 20 11.37 -17.26 -11.67
C LEU A 20 11.37 -18.42 -10.66
N ARG A 21 11.06 -19.65 -11.08
CA ARG A 21 11.08 -20.85 -10.21
C ARG A 21 12.44 -21.11 -9.56
N ASN A 22 13.51 -20.68 -10.22
CA ASN A 22 14.88 -20.84 -9.74
C ASN A 22 15.30 -19.73 -8.75
N LYS A 23 14.43 -18.73 -8.52
CA LYS A 23 14.70 -17.63 -7.59
C LYS A 23 14.08 -17.91 -6.22
N SER A 24 14.78 -17.53 -5.17
CA SER A 24 14.24 -17.56 -3.81
C SER A 24 13.55 -16.23 -3.52
N PHE A 25 12.29 -16.28 -3.13
CA PHE A 25 11.50 -15.10 -2.77
C PHE A 25 11.17 -15.12 -1.28
N CYS A 26 11.07 -13.90 -0.70
CA CYS A 26 10.63 -13.73 0.66
C CYS A 26 9.16 -14.16 0.79
N TYR A 27 8.86 -14.98 1.79
CA TYR A 27 7.48 -15.28 2.17
C TYR A 27 6.84 -14.06 2.81
N ARG A 28 5.60 -13.77 2.43
CA ARG A 28 4.81 -12.67 2.99
C ARG A 28 3.53 -13.19 3.65
N GLU A 29 3.14 -12.56 4.75
CA GLU A 29 1.93 -12.99 5.48
C GLU A 29 0.66 -12.87 4.62
N GLU A 30 0.59 -11.91 3.70
CA GLU A 30 -0.52 -11.72 2.77
C GLU A 30 -0.74 -12.90 1.84
N GLU A 31 0.26 -13.75 1.61
CA GLU A 31 0.12 -14.98 0.82
C GLU A 31 -0.94 -15.93 1.42
N ARG A 32 -1.07 -15.95 2.76
CA ARG A 32 -2.12 -16.75 3.45
C ARG A 32 -3.54 -16.25 3.21
N MET A 33 -3.69 -15.02 2.74
CA MET A 33 -5.00 -14.44 2.42
C MET A 33 -5.51 -14.92 1.06
N ILE A 34 -4.64 -15.45 0.19
CA ILE A 34 -5.00 -15.99 -1.11
C ILE A 34 -5.64 -17.38 -0.91
N ASN A 35 -6.94 -17.47 -1.18
CA ASN A 35 -7.66 -18.75 -1.14
C ASN A 35 -7.82 -19.29 -2.56
N LEU A 36 -6.95 -20.18 -2.97
CA LEU A 36 -6.96 -20.76 -4.31
C LEU A 36 -8.16 -21.70 -4.57
N GLU A 37 -8.78 -22.25 -3.52
CA GLU A 37 -9.97 -23.12 -3.63
C GLU A 37 -11.29 -22.30 -3.70
N SER A 38 -11.19 -20.97 -3.61
CA SER A 38 -12.37 -20.11 -3.62
C SER A 38 -13.03 -20.06 -5.00
N SER A 39 -14.35 -20.07 -5.03
CA SER A 39 -15.15 -19.76 -6.24
C SER A 39 -15.17 -18.26 -6.58
N LEU A 40 -14.60 -17.42 -5.73
CA LEU A 40 -14.43 -15.99 -5.94
C LEU A 40 -13.10 -15.69 -6.60
N ALA A 41 -13.05 -14.72 -7.50
CA ALA A 41 -11.79 -14.21 -8.02
C ALA A 41 -10.94 -13.65 -6.87
N GLN A 42 -9.70 -14.08 -6.74
CA GLN A 42 -8.73 -13.53 -5.80
C GLN A 42 -8.01 -12.38 -6.50
N VAL A 43 -8.08 -11.18 -5.95
CA VAL A 43 -7.56 -9.98 -6.60
C VAL A 43 -6.52 -9.31 -5.72
N VAL A 44 -5.26 -9.39 -6.13
CA VAL A 44 -4.15 -8.74 -5.42
C VAL A 44 -3.88 -7.37 -6.03
N ILE A 45 -4.04 -6.33 -5.22
CA ILE A 45 -3.86 -4.95 -5.64
C ILE A 45 -2.81 -4.25 -4.78
N GLY A 46 -2.25 -3.16 -5.29
CA GLY A 46 -1.24 -2.38 -4.57
C GLY A 46 -0.41 -1.54 -5.53
N VAL A 47 0.47 -0.72 -4.99
CA VAL A 47 1.34 0.13 -5.79
C VAL A 47 2.19 -0.68 -6.77
N ARG A 48 2.55 -0.08 -7.90
CA ARG A 48 3.55 -0.64 -8.83
C ARG A 48 4.83 -1.04 -8.06
N ARG A 49 5.41 -2.20 -8.38
CA ARG A 49 6.63 -2.75 -7.73
C ARG A 49 6.49 -3.14 -6.25
N SER A 50 5.26 -3.34 -5.73
CA SER A 50 5.07 -3.89 -4.37
C SER A 50 5.25 -5.41 -4.27
N GLY A 51 5.44 -6.11 -5.37
CA GLY A 51 5.62 -7.56 -5.43
C GLY A 51 4.34 -8.38 -5.61
N LYS A 52 3.27 -7.81 -6.19
CA LYS A 52 1.97 -8.48 -6.42
C LYS A 52 2.10 -9.76 -7.23
N SER A 53 2.76 -9.68 -8.39
CA SER A 53 2.97 -10.83 -9.29
C SER A 53 3.76 -11.92 -8.61
N THR A 54 4.81 -11.55 -7.86
CA THR A 54 5.63 -12.49 -7.08
C THR A 54 4.82 -13.17 -5.97
N LEU A 55 3.96 -12.43 -5.26
CA LEU A 55 3.08 -13.00 -4.23
C LEU A 55 2.14 -14.05 -4.82
N CYS A 56 1.50 -13.74 -5.95
CA CYS A 56 0.59 -14.62 -6.66
C CYS A 56 1.32 -15.88 -7.18
N PHE A 57 2.48 -15.68 -7.80
CA PHE A 57 3.33 -16.76 -8.27
C PHE A 57 3.72 -17.71 -7.13
N ASN A 58 4.19 -17.18 -5.99
CA ASN A 58 4.57 -18.00 -4.84
C ASN A 58 3.39 -18.80 -4.28
N ALA A 59 2.20 -18.21 -4.19
CA ALA A 59 1.00 -18.90 -3.72
C ALA A 59 0.64 -20.09 -4.61
N LEU A 60 0.71 -19.93 -5.93
CA LEU A 60 0.45 -20.97 -6.91
C LEU A 60 1.50 -22.09 -6.86
N GLU A 61 2.79 -21.75 -6.86
CA GLU A 61 3.88 -22.73 -6.82
C GLU A 61 3.89 -23.55 -5.52
N ARG A 62 3.65 -22.93 -4.37
CA ARG A 62 3.58 -23.63 -3.08
C ARG A 62 2.40 -24.57 -2.99
N SER A 63 1.27 -24.19 -3.58
CA SER A 63 0.05 -25.01 -3.61
C SER A 63 0.11 -26.11 -4.66
N LYS A 64 1.10 -26.09 -5.57
CA LYS A 64 1.30 -27.09 -6.65
C LYS A 64 0.07 -27.30 -7.52
N VAL A 65 -0.73 -26.26 -7.71
CA VAL A 65 -1.90 -26.31 -8.58
C VAL A 65 -1.51 -26.19 -10.06
N SER A 66 -2.32 -26.76 -10.96
CA SER A 66 -2.15 -26.55 -12.40
C SER A 66 -2.73 -25.19 -12.79
N TYR A 67 -1.91 -24.30 -13.33
CA TYR A 67 -2.34 -22.95 -13.71
C TYR A 67 -1.77 -22.50 -15.05
N ALA A 68 -2.50 -21.60 -15.73
CA ALA A 68 -2.04 -20.87 -16.90
C ALA A 68 -1.85 -19.39 -16.53
N TYR A 69 -0.87 -18.73 -17.14
CA TYR A 69 -0.42 -17.38 -16.83
C TYR A 69 -0.49 -16.46 -18.03
N VAL A 70 -0.90 -15.23 -17.84
CA VAL A 70 -0.78 -14.12 -18.80
C VAL A 70 -0.47 -12.83 -18.06
N ASN A 71 0.57 -12.13 -18.52
CA ASN A 71 0.86 -10.74 -18.14
C ASN A 71 0.34 -9.80 -19.23
N PHE A 72 -0.61 -8.94 -18.89
CA PHE A 72 -1.18 -7.96 -19.82
C PHE A 72 -0.46 -6.60 -19.83
N ASP A 73 0.69 -6.48 -19.14
CA ASP A 73 1.60 -5.31 -19.25
C ASP A 73 2.72 -5.56 -20.30
N ASP A 74 2.54 -6.58 -21.14
CA ASP A 74 3.43 -6.94 -22.24
C ASP A 74 3.12 -6.10 -23.49
N GLU A 75 4.16 -5.54 -24.11
CA GLU A 75 4.04 -4.71 -25.31
C GLU A 75 3.48 -5.48 -26.52
N ASN A 76 3.72 -6.80 -26.58
CA ASN A 76 3.19 -7.65 -27.64
C ASN A 76 1.68 -7.86 -27.51
N LEU A 77 1.10 -7.58 -26.34
CA LEU A 77 -0.33 -7.75 -26.03
C LEU A 77 -1.11 -6.42 -26.00
N ILE A 78 -0.49 -5.30 -26.32
CA ILE A 78 -1.07 -3.94 -26.16
C ILE A 78 -2.38 -3.74 -26.96
N ASP A 79 -2.53 -4.42 -28.09
CA ASP A 79 -3.70 -4.32 -28.97
C ASP A 79 -4.81 -5.34 -28.64
N LEU A 80 -4.61 -6.15 -27.59
CA LEU A 80 -5.63 -7.12 -27.17
C LEU A 80 -6.87 -6.44 -26.59
N SER A 81 -8.01 -6.99 -26.97
CA SER A 81 -9.32 -6.60 -26.47
C SER A 81 -10.04 -7.78 -25.82
N VAL A 82 -11.14 -7.51 -25.12
CA VAL A 82 -11.98 -8.58 -24.54
C VAL A 82 -12.51 -9.57 -25.62
N LYS A 83 -12.59 -9.16 -26.89
CA LYS A 83 -13.02 -10.01 -28.00
C LYS A 83 -11.99 -11.09 -28.32
N ASP A 84 -10.71 -10.80 -28.09
CA ASP A 84 -9.58 -11.71 -28.36
C ASP A 84 -9.38 -12.73 -27.24
N MET A 85 -10.03 -12.58 -26.06
CA MET A 85 -9.84 -13.45 -24.91
C MET A 85 -10.21 -14.91 -25.14
N ASN A 86 -10.97 -15.25 -26.20
CA ASN A 86 -11.18 -16.61 -26.62
C ASN A 86 -9.95 -17.21 -27.28
N ASN A 87 -9.24 -16.41 -28.10
CA ASN A 87 -7.98 -16.83 -28.73
C ASN A 87 -6.91 -17.00 -27.65
N VAL A 88 -6.84 -16.07 -26.68
CA VAL A 88 -5.95 -16.22 -25.51
C VAL A 88 -6.21 -17.54 -24.80
N LEU A 89 -7.48 -17.85 -24.50
CA LEU A 89 -7.82 -19.10 -23.82
C LEU A 89 -7.46 -20.35 -24.64
N GLN A 90 -7.66 -20.31 -25.97
CA GLN A 90 -7.29 -21.41 -26.87
C GLN A 90 -5.78 -21.66 -26.85
N VAL A 91 -4.99 -20.59 -26.93
CA VAL A 91 -3.52 -20.67 -26.89
C VAL A 91 -3.04 -21.16 -25.52
N LEU A 92 -3.67 -20.69 -24.42
CA LEU A 92 -3.33 -21.20 -23.08
C LEU A 92 -3.56 -22.71 -22.96
N TYR A 93 -4.67 -23.25 -23.49
CA TYR A 93 -4.87 -24.72 -23.52
C TYR A 93 -3.83 -25.45 -24.37
N SER A 94 -3.37 -24.82 -25.46
CA SER A 94 -2.29 -25.41 -26.29
C SER A 94 -0.96 -25.47 -25.54
N ILE A 95 -0.63 -24.42 -24.76
CA ILE A 95 0.68 -24.28 -24.08
C ILE A 95 0.72 -25.03 -22.74
N TYR A 96 -0.36 -24.98 -21.95
CA TYR A 96 -0.40 -25.48 -20.56
C TYR A 96 -1.19 -26.80 -20.42
N GLY A 97 -1.94 -27.22 -21.45
CA GLY A 97 -2.88 -28.33 -21.35
C GLY A 97 -4.08 -27.95 -20.47
N ASP A 98 -4.64 -28.96 -19.76
CA ASP A 98 -5.72 -28.70 -18.81
C ASP A 98 -5.19 -28.04 -17.53
N PHE A 99 -5.82 -26.96 -17.15
CA PHE A 99 -5.49 -26.22 -15.93
C PHE A 99 -6.76 -25.92 -15.13
N THR A 100 -6.60 -25.80 -13.82
CA THR A 100 -7.68 -25.48 -12.88
C THR A 100 -7.68 -24.00 -12.48
N HIS A 101 -6.55 -23.31 -12.64
CA HIS A 101 -6.38 -21.93 -12.24
C HIS A 101 -5.92 -21.07 -13.42
N LEU A 102 -6.39 -19.81 -13.42
CA LEU A 102 -5.90 -18.74 -14.32
C LEU A 102 -5.26 -17.65 -13.49
N PHE A 103 -4.02 -17.32 -13.79
CA PHE A 103 -3.33 -16.17 -13.22
C PHE A 103 -3.17 -15.09 -14.28
N PHE A 104 -3.87 -13.97 -14.10
CA PHE A 104 -3.84 -12.79 -14.97
C PHE A 104 -3.18 -11.63 -14.24
N ASP A 105 -2.00 -11.26 -14.72
CA ASP A 105 -1.23 -10.15 -14.21
C ASP A 105 -1.59 -8.86 -14.94
N GLU A 106 -1.77 -7.75 -14.20
CA GLU A 106 -2.15 -6.41 -14.68
C GLU A 106 -3.40 -6.43 -15.61
N ILE A 107 -4.43 -7.19 -15.21
CA ILE A 107 -5.66 -7.45 -16.01
C ILE A 107 -6.42 -6.18 -16.41
N GLN A 108 -6.25 -5.07 -15.70
CA GLN A 108 -6.90 -3.79 -16.01
C GLN A 108 -6.45 -3.18 -17.35
N ASN A 109 -5.40 -3.71 -17.96
CA ASN A 109 -4.97 -3.28 -19.31
C ASN A 109 -5.92 -3.76 -20.40
N ILE A 110 -6.82 -4.72 -20.12
CA ILE A 110 -7.87 -5.20 -21.04
C ILE A 110 -9.20 -4.55 -20.69
N GLU A 111 -9.71 -3.67 -21.54
CA GLU A 111 -11.03 -3.09 -21.35
C GLU A 111 -12.13 -4.17 -21.42
N GLY A 112 -13.03 -4.20 -20.42
CA GLY A 112 -14.11 -5.20 -20.35
C GLY A 112 -13.68 -6.59 -19.85
N TRP A 113 -12.48 -6.74 -19.31
CA TRP A 113 -11.90 -7.98 -18.80
C TRP A 113 -12.84 -8.76 -17.85
N HIS A 114 -13.64 -8.06 -17.07
CA HIS A 114 -14.57 -8.65 -16.09
C HIS A 114 -15.61 -9.59 -16.73
N LEU A 115 -16.00 -9.36 -17.99
CA LEU A 115 -16.93 -10.23 -18.71
C LEU A 115 -16.32 -11.61 -18.91
N PHE A 116 -15.04 -11.64 -19.25
CA PHE A 116 -14.29 -12.88 -19.43
C PHE A 116 -14.08 -13.60 -18.08
N VAL A 117 -13.63 -12.89 -17.06
CA VAL A 117 -13.40 -13.44 -15.71
C VAL A 117 -14.69 -14.04 -15.15
N ASN A 118 -15.83 -13.34 -15.22
CA ASN A 118 -17.12 -13.88 -14.80
C ASN A 118 -17.49 -15.17 -15.52
N ARG A 119 -17.13 -15.30 -16.81
CA ARG A 119 -17.33 -16.53 -17.58
C ARG A 119 -16.45 -17.67 -17.08
N MET A 120 -15.18 -17.40 -16.75
CA MET A 120 -14.27 -18.42 -16.21
C MET A 120 -14.71 -18.93 -14.85
N LEU A 121 -15.14 -18.02 -13.97
CA LEU A 121 -15.71 -18.39 -12.66
C LEU A 121 -16.96 -19.29 -12.82
N ARG A 122 -17.85 -19.00 -13.79
CA ARG A 122 -19.02 -19.87 -14.07
C ARG A 122 -18.63 -21.24 -14.62
N LYS A 123 -17.48 -21.37 -15.24
CA LYS A 123 -16.92 -22.68 -15.70
C LYS A 123 -16.21 -23.45 -14.58
N GLY A 124 -16.14 -22.90 -13.37
CA GLY A 124 -15.46 -23.52 -12.24
C GLY A 124 -13.93 -23.36 -12.28
N ILE A 125 -13.40 -22.45 -13.10
CA ILE A 125 -11.97 -22.12 -13.12
C ILE A 125 -11.71 -21.11 -12.01
N HIS A 126 -10.72 -21.38 -11.16
CA HIS A 126 -10.25 -20.45 -10.13
C HIS A 126 -9.42 -19.34 -10.77
N VAL A 127 -9.68 -18.10 -10.38
CA VAL A 127 -9.05 -16.93 -11.02
C VAL A 127 -8.30 -16.11 -10.01
N LEU A 128 -7.00 -15.89 -10.27
CA LEU A 128 -6.11 -15.02 -9.51
C LEU A 128 -5.73 -13.84 -10.41
N LEU A 129 -5.92 -12.63 -9.91
CA LEU A 129 -5.72 -11.39 -10.66
C LEU A 129 -4.77 -10.47 -9.91
N THR A 130 -3.97 -9.70 -10.65
CA THR A 130 -3.30 -8.54 -10.08
C THR A 130 -3.70 -7.25 -10.76
N GLY A 131 -3.47 -6.15 -10.07
CA GLY A 131 -3.59 -4.82 -10.64
C GLY A 131 -2.96 -3.72 -9.79
N SER A 132 -2.39 -2.72 -10.46
CA SER A 132 -1.74 -1.56 -9.83
C SER A 132 -2.71 -0.42 -9.46
N ASN A 133 -4.01 -0.68 -9.41
CA ASN A 133 -5.04 0.33 -9.19
C ASN A 133 -6.02 -0.01 -8.07
N SER A 134 -6.20 0.92 -7.12
CA SER A 134 -7.21 0.81 -6.05
C SER A 134 -8.67 0.96 -6.55
N LYS A 135 -8.91 1.44 -7.79
CA LYS A 135 -10.26 1.37 -8.38
C LYS A 135 -10.75 -0.05 -8.59
N LEU A 136 -9.84 -0.99 -8.73
CA LEU A 136 -10.19 -2.40 -8.61
C LEU A 136 -10.74 -2.75 -7.22
N LEU A 137 -10.59 -1.88 -6.20
CA LEU A 137 -11.18 -2.02 -4.87
C LEU A 137 -12.63 -1.54 -4.76
N SER A 138 -12.95 -0.35 -5.29
CA SER A 138 -14.11 0.39 -4.78
C SER A 138 -15.26 0.63 -5.76
N GLY A 139 -15.07 0.49 -7.05
CA GLY A 139 -16.11 0.85 -8.01
C GLY A 139 -16.27 -0.13 -9.15
N GLU A 140 -15.18 -0.49 -9.82
CA GLU A 140 -15.24 -1.35 -10.99
C GLU A 140 -15.40 -2.82 -10.60
N LEU A 141 -14.70 -3.32 -9.56
CA LEU A 141 -14.88 -4.70 -9.08
C LEU A 141 -16.26 -4.92 -8.47
N ALA A 142 -16.72 -4.00 -7.62
CA ALA A 142 -18.02 -4.13 -6.98
C ALA A 142 -19.16 -4.11 -8.00
N SER A 143 -19.04 -3.29 -9.07
CA SER A 143 -20.04 -3.22 -10.14
C SER A 143 -19.89 -4.33 -11.19
N HIS A 144 -18.65 -4.73 -11.51
CA HIS A 144 -18.35 -5.62 -12.64
C HIS A 144 -18.27 -7.09 -12.26
N LEU A 145 -17.69 -7.43 -11.11
CA LEU A 145 -17.68 -8.81 -10.58
C LEU A 145 -18.85 -9.12 -9.65
N THR A 146 -19.74 -8.12 -9.41
CA THR A 146 -21.00 -8.33 -8.66
C THR A 146 -20.83 -9.12 -7.36
N GLY A 147 -19.83 -8.75 -6.55
CA GLY A 147 -19.52 -9.42 -5.27
C GLY A 147 -18.78 -10.76 -5.40
N ARG A 148 -18.39 -11.19 -6.61
CA ARG A 148 -17.66 -12.44 -6.84
C ARG A 148 -16.15 -12.27 -6.78
N HIS A 149 -15.63 -11.52 -5.82
CA HIS A 149 -14.22 -11.31 -5.65
C HIS A 149 -13.84 -11.20 -4.17
N HIS A 150 -12.61 -11.54 -3.87
CA HIS A 150 -11.92 -11.26 -2.62
C HIS A 150 -10.69 -10.43 -2.95
N THR A 151 -10.54 -9.30 -2.28
CA THR A 151 -9.45 -8.37 -2.56
C THR A 151 -8.41 -8.40 -1.46
N ILE A 152 -7.15 -8.48 -1.87
CA ILE A 152 -5.97 -8.49 -1.01
C ILE A 152 -5.13 -7.27 -1.37
N GLU A 153 -4.97 -6.35 -0.43
CA GLU A 153 -4.11 -5.19 -0.61
C GLU A 153 -2.68 -5.53 -0.23
N LEU A 154 -1.73 -5.30 -1.16
CA LEU A 154 -0.31 -5.54 -0.95
C LEU A 154 0.46 -4.22 -0.94
N LEU A 155 0.89 -3.80 0.24
CA LEU A 155 1.81 -2.67 0.43
C LEU A 155 3.26 -3.11 0.15
N PRO A 156 4.22 -2.18 -0.03
CA PRO A 156 5.64 -2.51 0.01
C PRO A 156 5.99 -3.32 1.27
N PHE A 157 7.15 -3.92 1.35
CA PHE A 157 7.56 -4.74 2.50
C PHE A 157 7.31 -4.03 3.83
N SER A 158 6.74 -4.75 4.79
CA SER A 158 6.72 -4.36 6.19
C SER A 158 8.13 -4.46 6.79
N PHE A 159 8.34 -3.88 7.97
CA PHE A 159 9.60 -4.09 8.68
C PHE A 159 9.86 -5.58 8.98
N LYS A 160 8.80 -6.37 9.20
CA LYS A 160 8.92 -7.83 9.38
C LYS A 160 9.40 -8.52 8.10
N ASP A 161 8.83 -8.17 6.95
CA ASP A 161 9.27 -8.71 5.66
C ASP A 161 10.73 -8.34 5.38
N TRP A 162 11.08 -7.07 5.66
CA TRP A 162 12.44 -6.55 5.51
C TRP A 162 13.44 -7.32 6.38
N CYS A 163 13.10 -7.56 7.66
CA CYS A 163 13.91 -8.38 8.56
C CYS A 163 14.04 -9.82 8.06
N SER A 164 12.94 -10.42 7.62
CA SER A 164 12.92 -11.80 7.09
C SER A 164 13.80 -11.95 5.86
N TYR A 165 13.72 -10.99 4.94
CA TYR A 165 14.55 -10.97 3.74
C TYR A 165 16.05 -10.88 4.08
N ASN A 166 16.41 -10.04 5.06
CA ASN A 166 17.79 -9.84 5.50
C ASN A 166 18.28 -10.88 6.53
N GLY A 167 17.50 -11.91 6.83
CA GLY A 167 17.86 -12.96 7.80
C GLY A 167 18.00 -12.47 9.24
N ILE A 168 17.29 -11.39 9.61
CA ILE A 168 17.33 -10.80 10.95
C ILE A 168 16.27 -11.46 11.83
N ALA A 169 16.72 -12.13 12.89
CA ALA A 169 15.83 -12.80 13.83
C ALA A 169 15.01 -11.79 14.65
N MET A 170 13.69 -11.95 14.64
CA MET A 170 12.76 -11.10 15.40
C MET A 170 12.43 -11.65 16.80
N ALA A 171 12.79 -12.89 17.09
CA ALA A 171 12.63 -13.54 18.38
C ALA A 171 13.77 -14.56 18.63
N PRO A 172 14.14 -14.81 19.91
CA PRO A 172 13.74 -14.08 21.13
C PRO A 172 14.36 -12.67 21.19
N LEU A 173 13.73 -11.74 21.90
CA LEU A 173 14.20 -10.35 22.06
C LEU A 173 15.35 -10.26 23.09
N THR A 174 16.48 -10.90 22.79
CA THR A 174 17.72 -10.76 23.56
C THR A 174 18.35 -9.38 23.35
N THR A 175 19.27 -8.96 24.22
CA THR A 175 20.03 -7.70 24.06
C THR A 175 20.71 -7.61 22.69
N ARG A 176 21.31 -8.71 22.21
CA ARG A 176 21.94 -8.80 20.89
C ARG A 176 20.91 -8.58 19.77
N ASN A 177 19.79 -9.31 19.80
CA ASN A 177 18.78 -9.20 18.75
C ASN A 177 18.10 -7.83 18.75
N LYS A 178 17.87 -7.21 19.93
CA LYS A 178 17.38 -5.84 20.01
C LYS A 178 18.32 -4.86 19.31
N GLY A 179 19.64 -4.98 19.52
CA GLY A 179 20.62 -4.13 18.83
C GLY A 179 20.57 -4.29 17.28
N PHE A 180 20.43 -5.52 16.79
CA PHE A 180 20.27 -5.76 15.35
C PHE A 180 18.95 -5.18 14.81
N LEU A 181 17.86 -5.36 15.53
CA LEU A 181 16.54 -4.83 15.14
C LEU A 181 16.51 -3.31 15.13
N MET A 182 17.14 -2.64 16.08
CA MET A 182 17.27 -1.18 16.10
C MET A 182 18.06 -0.67 14.88
N GLY A 183 19.22 -1.25 14.60
CA GLY A 183 20.01 -0.89 13.42
C GLY A 183 19.33 -1.23 12.08
N ALA A 184 18.54 -2.31 12.05
CA ALA A 184 17.73 -2.68 10.90
C ALA A 184 16.58 -1.69 10.69
N PHE A 185 15.93 -1.27 11.79
CA PHE A 185 14.82 -0.33 11.74
C PHE A 185 15.28 1.05 11.24
N ASP A 186 16.43 1.52 11.71
CA ASP A 186 17.03 2.77 11.21
C ASP A 186 17.26 2.72 9.69
N LYS A 187 17.84 1.62 9.18
CA LYS A 187 18.01 1.42 7.74
C LYS A 187 16.68 1.42 7.00
N TYR A 188 15.71 0.66 7.51
CA TYR A 188 14.37 0.58 6.90
C TYR A 188 13.66 1.94 6.92
N LEU A 189 13.79 2.73 7.99
CA LEU A 189 13.23 4.09 8.11
C LEU A 189 13.79 5.04 7.04
N HIS A 190 15.04 4.86 6.63
CA HIS A 190 15.67 5.67 5.59
C HIS A 190 15.44 5.14 4.19
N GLN A 191 15.51 3.83 4.00
CA GLN A 191 15.48 3.17 2.71
C GLN A 191 14.05 2.95 2.18
N GLY A 192 13.11 2.59 3.06
CA GLY A 192 11.76 2.17 2.71
C GLY A 192 11.61 0.68 2.47
N GLY A 193 10.42 0.29 2.01
CA GLY A 193 9.99 -1.11 1.90
C GLY A 193 9.80 -1.63 0.48
N PHE A 194 10.14 -0.90 -0.59
CA PHE A 194 10.07 -1.47 -1.93
C PHE A 194 11.06 -2.63 -2.07
N PRO A 195 10.62 -3.84 -2.52
CA PRO A 195 11.48 -5.02 -2.57
C PRO A 195 12.77 -4.83 -3.38
N GLU A 196 12.69 -4.13 -4.51
CA GLU A 196 13.86 -3.86 -5.34
C GLU A 196 14.93 -3.01 -4.66
N LEU A 197 14.59 -2.16 -3.67
CA LEU A 197 15.58 -1.40 -2.90
C LEU A 197 16.54 -2.28 -2.08
N LEU A 198 16.22 -3.57 -1.92
CA LEU A 198 17.09 -4.53 -1.24
C LEU A 198 18.19 -5.10 -2.14
N VAL A 199 18.03 -4.97 -3.45
CA VAL A 199 18.97 -5.51 -4.45
C VAL A 199 19.56 -4.44 -5.36
N GLU A 200 18.85 -3.32 -5.57
CA GLU A 200 19.30 -2.22 -6.41
C GLU A 200 20.21 -1.26 -5.63
N PRO A 201 21.47 -1.07 -6.05
CA PRO A 201 22.39 -0.20 -5.32
C PRO A 201 22.08 1.29 -5.46
N ASP A 202 21.48 1.72 -6.57
CA ASP A 202 21.10 3.12 -6.82
C ASP A 202 19.65 3.40 -6.45
N HIS A 203 19.39 3.45 -5.15
CA HIS A 203 18.06 3.71 -4.60
C HIS A 203 17.44 5.01 -5.12
N THR A 204 18.26 6.03 -5.33
CA THR A 204 17.78 7.35 -5.76
C THR A 204 17.20 7.32 -7.16
N ASN A 205 17.97 6.78 -8.13
CA ASN A 205 17.51 6.66 -9.51
C ASN A 205 16.37 5.67 -9.63
N TYR A 206 16.37 4.58 -8.87
CA TYR A 206 15.27 3.63 -8.83
C TYR A 206 13.95 4.30 -8.41
N ILE A 207 13.94 5.03 -7.30
CA ILE A 207 12.73 5.70 -6.79
C ILE A 207 12.25 6.82 -7.73
N GLU A 208 13.15 7.55 -8.38
CA GLU A 208 12.77 8.53 -9.42
C GLU A 208 12.13 7.86 -10.63
N SER A 209 12.71 6.77 -11.10
CA SER A 209 12.15 5.99 -12.21
C SER A 209 10.77 5.45 -11.84
N LEU A 210 10.63 4.85 -10.65
CA LEU A 210 9.35 4.35 -10.17
C LEU A 210 8.29 5.46 -10.05
N PHE A 211 8.68 6.63 -9.50
CA PHE A 211 7.78 7.79 -9.45
C PHE A 211 7.34 8.20 -10.85
N HIS A 212 8.29 8.32 -11.80
CA HIS A 212 7.98 8.66 -13.19
C HIS A 212 7.05 7.65 -13.85
N ASP A 213 7.26 6.35 -13.62
CA ASP A 213 6.39 5.28 -14.15
C ASP A 213 4.97 5.39 -13.59
N ILE A 214 4.80 5.62 -12.29
CA ILE A 214 3.47 5.83 -11.69
C ILE A 214 2.77 7.04 -12.33
N ILE A 215 3.48 8.16 -12.49
CA ILE A 215 2.91 9.38 -13.09
C ILE A 215 2.54 9.15 -14.56
N THR A 216 3.41 8.52 -15.34
CA THR A 216 3.22 8.40 -16.81
C THR A 216 2.36 7.22 -17.19
N GLN A 217 2.62 6.04 -16.66
CA GLN A 217 1.92 4.81 -17.04
C GLN A 217 0.62 4.64 -16.26
N ASP A 218 0.66 4.80 -14.92
CA ASP A 218 -0.50 4.50 -14.10
C ASP A 218 -1.49 5.69 -14.00
N ILE A 219 -1.01 6.97 -14.07
CA ILE A 219 -1.89 8.14 -14.00
C ILE A 219 -2.18 8.72 -15.38
N ARG A 220 -1.14 9.21 -16.11
CA ARG A 220 -1.35 9.94 -17.37
C ARG A 220 -2.08 9.12 -18.42
N LYS A 221 -1.61 7.90 -18.67
CA LYS A 221 -2.17 7.00 -19.69
C LYS A 221 -3.62 6.66 -19.37
N ARG A 222 -3.91 6.32 -18.10
CA ARG A 222 -5.25 5.88 -17.66
C ARG A 222 -6.28 7.00 -17.59
N PHE A 223 -5.92 8.14 -17.00
CA PHE A 223 -6.85 9.25 -16.76
C PHE A 223 -6.80 10.33 -17.84
N LYS A 224 -6.03 10.12 -18.91
CA LYS A 224 -5.87 11.05 -20.04
C LYS A 224 -5.55 12.48 -19.55
N VAL A 225 -4.62 12.61 -18.61
CA VAL A 225 -4.24 13.88 -17.99
C VAL A 225 -3.60 14.82 -19.02
N LYS A 226 -4.15 16.03 -19.15
CA LYS A 226 -3.65 17.04 -20.11
C LYS A 226 -2.42 17.80 -19.61
N TYR A 227 -2.40 18.15 -18.31
CA TYR A 227 -1.37 18.99 -17.70
C TYR A 227 -0.52 18.14 -16.75
N ILE A 228 0.34 17.33 -17.33
CA ILE A 228 1.16 16.37 -16.59
C ILE A 228 2.13 17.05 -15.62
N ASP A 229 2.77 18.16 -16.03
CA ASP A 229 3.73 18.91 -15.22
C ASP A 229 3.10 19.45 -13.93
N SER A 230 1.84 19.92 -14.02
CA SER A 230 1.12 20.41 -12.84
C SER A 230 0.76 19.28 -11.88
N LEU A 231 0.43 18.10 -12.41
CA LEU A 231 0.17 16.90 -11.62
C LEU A 231 1.47 16.45 -10.93
N GLU A 232 2.57 16.36 -11.67
CA GLU A 232 3.86 15.92 -11.15
C GLU A 232 4.39 16.85 -10.06
N ARG A 233 4.35 18.17 -10.27
CA ARG A 233 4.71 19.17 -9.26
C ARG A 233 3.86 19.04 -8.00
N LEU A 234 2.55 18.84 -8.14
CA LEU A 234 1.66 18.62 -7.00
C LEU A 234 2.01 17.31 -6.27
N ALA A 235 2.25 16.23 -7.00
CA ALA A 235 2.60 14.93 -6.44
C ALA A 235 3.90 15.00 -5.63
N ARG A 236 4.96 15.58 -6.20
CA ARG A 236 6.25 15.80 -5.50
C ARG A 236 6.07 16.64 -4.24
N HIS A 237 5.29 17.73 -4.33
CA HIS A 237 5.01 18.57 -3.17
C HIS A 237 4.31 17.77 -2.05
N LEU A 238 3.27 17.00 -2.38
CA LEU A 238 2.51 16.23 -1.39
C LEU A 238 3.33 15.12 -0.75
N LEU A 239 4.18 14.44 -1.52
CA LEU A 239 5.13 13.45 -0.98
C LEU A 239 6.14 14.11 -0.03
N ASN A 240 6.61 15.30 -0.37
CA ASN A 240 7.59 16.04 0.44
C ASN A 240 7.01 16.58 1.76
N ILE A 241 5.75 16.96 1.80
CA ILE A 241 5.09 17.46 3.02
C ILE A 241 4.40 16.37 3.83
N SER A 242 4.35 15.12 3.32
CA SER A 242 3.73 13.99 4.02
C SER A 242 4.48 13.69 5.34
N PRO A 243 3.73 13.43 6.43
CA PRO A 243 2.28 13.51 6.58
C PRO A 243 1.78 14.96 6.78
N ALA A 244 0.72 15.34 6.07
CA ALA A 244 0.15 16.67 6.22
C ALA A 244 -1.36 16.71 5.94
N VAL A 245 -2.05 17.59 6.65
CA VAL A 245 -3.47 17.87 6.38
C VAL A 245 -3.58 18.70 5.09
N ILE A 246 -4.42 18.26 4.16
CA ILE A 246 -4.66 18.94 2.90
C ILE A 246 -5.67 20.09 3.09
N VAL A 247 -5.23 21.30 2.79
CA VAL A 247 -6.08 22.46 2.66
C VAL A 247 -6.24 22.81 1.18
N LYS A 248 -7.36 22.36 0.57
CA LYS A 248 -7.58 22.44 -0.89
C LYS A 248 -7.46 23.87 -1.43
N ASP A 249 -7.97 24.89 -0.71
CA ASP A 249 -7.88 26.30 -1.10
C ASP A 249 -6.43 26.79 -1.19
N LYS A 250 -5.60 26.37 -0.22
CA LYS A 250 -4.16 26.70 -0.20
C LYS A 250 -3.43 26.09 -1.37
N LEU A 251 -3.64 24.79 -1.61
CA LEU A 251 -3.01 24.07 -2.73
C LEU A 251 -3.48 24.62 -4.07
N GLN A 252 -4.77 24.92 -4.24
CA GLN A 252 -5.29 25.51 -5.47
C GLN A 252 -4.57 26.82 -5.82
N LYS A 253 -4.43 27.73 -4.84
CA LYS A 253 -3.73 29.01 -5.02
C LYS A 253 -2.25 28.81 -5.30
N GLN A 254 -1.57 27.94 -4.54
CA GLN A 254 -0.13 27.69 -4.65
C GLN A 254 0.25 27.11 -6.01
N PHE A 255 -0.55 26.20 -6.57
CA PHE A 255 -0.29 25.54 -7.86
C PHE A 255 -1.02 26.18 -9.05
N GLY A 256 -1.80 27.22 -8.83
CA GLY A 256 -2.50 27.95 -9.89
C GLY A 256 -3.59 27.12 -10.59
N PHE A 257 -4.24 26.18 -9.88
CA PHE A 257 -5.34 25.42 -10.46
C PHE A 257 -6.58 26.29 -10.67
N LYS A 258 -7.16 26.21 -11.87
CA LYS A 258 -8.34 27.00 -12.21
C LYS A 258 -9.61 26.57 -11.47
N SER A 259 -9.67 25.33 -10.97
CA SER A 259 -10.82 24.82 -10.25
C SER A 259 -10.45 23.81 -9.16
N HIS A 260 -11.25 23.75 -8.10
CA HIS A 260 -11.19 22.70 -7.08
C HIS A 260 -11.41 21.29 -7.66
N HIS A 261 -12.18 21.19 -8.75
CA HIS A 261 -12.45 19.92 -9.42
C HIS A 261 -11.17 19.31 -10.00
N THR A 262 -10.33 20.12 -10.66
CA THR A 262 -9.04 19.64 -11.20
C THR A 262 -8.11 19.15 -10.09
N LEU A 263 -7.99 19.92 -9.01
CA LEU A 263 -7.20 19.51 -7.84
C LEU A 263 -7.76 18.23 -7.21
N GLY A 264 -9.08 18.14 -7.06
CA GLY A 264 -9.76 16.96 -6.53
C GLY A 264 -9.50 15.71 -7.36
N ASN A 265 -9.55 15.85 -8.70
CA ASN A 265 -9.22 14.76 -9.62
C ASN A 265 -7.76 14.32 -9.47
N TYR A 266 -6.80 15.25 -9.40
CA TYR A 266 -5.39 14.91 -9.26
C TYR A 266 -5.10 14.19 -7.93
N LEU A 267 -5.70 14.66 -6.83
CA LEU A 267 -5.64 13.97 -5.53
C LEU A 267 -6.25 12.57 -5.62
N SER A 268 -7.37 12.43 -6.31
CA SER A 268 -8.03 11.14 -6.54
C SER A 268 -7.15 10.19 -7.37
N TYR A 269 -6.51 10.67 -8.43
CA TYR A 269 -5.62 9.85 -9.27
C TYR A 269 -4.42 9.32 -8.48
N MET A 270 -3.75 10.20 -7.72
CA MET A 270 -2.64 9.80 -6.86
C MET A 270 -3.04 8.77 -5.79
N THR A 271 -4.25 8.90 -5.23
CA THR A 271 -4.77 7.92 -4.27
C THR A 271 -5.12 6.59 -4.94
N GLN A 272 -5.72 6.65 -6.14
CA GLN A 272 -6.10 5.45 -6.87
C GLN A 272 -4.89 4.64 -7.36
N THR A 273 -3.76 5.29 -7.62
CA THR A 273 -2.50 4.61 -7.99
C THR A 273 -1.61 4.30 -6.80
N TYR A 274 -2.13 4.45 -5.59
CA TYR A 274 -1.39 4.22 -4.35
C TYR A 274 -0.18 5.13 -4.12
N LEU A 275 0.03 6.17 -4.92
CA LEU A 275 1.13 7.10 -4.65
C LEU A 275 0.95 7.83 -3.31
N LEU A 276 -0.31 8.13 -2.97
CA LEU A 276 -0.72 8.72 -1.70
C LEU A 276 -1.84 7.91 -1.05
N CYS A 277 -1.82 7.89 0.26
CA CYS A 277 -2.90 7.40 1.11
C CYS A 277 -3.57 8.57 1.82
N LYS A 278 -4.85 8.42 2.17
CA LYS A 278 -5.62 9.44 2.88
C LYS A 278 -6.16 8.90 4.19
N VAL A 279 -6.10 9.73 5.21
CA VAL A 279 -6.70 9.49 6.53
C VAL A 279 -7.67 10.61 6.83
N SER A 280 -8.91 10.25 7.12
CA SER A 280 -9.96 11.21 7.46
C SER A 280 -9.89 11.66 8.92
N LYS A 281 -10.42 12.83 9.21
CA LYS A 281 -10.57 13.31 10.59
C LYS A 281 -11.60 12.45 11.34
N TYR A 282 -11.29 12.08 12.58
CA TYR A 282 -12.25 11.41 13.47
C TYR A 282 -13.37 12.38 13.83
N SER A 283 -14.57 12.12 13.36
CA SER A 283 -15.78 12.90 13.66
C SER A 283 -17.03 12.07 13.46
N SER A 284 -18.04 12.28 14.30
CA SER A 284 -19.37 11.71 14.11
C SER A 284 -20.09 12.31 12.90
N LYS A 285 -19.69 13.52 12.47
CA LYS A 285 -20.28 14.22 11.34
C LYS A 285 -19.57 13.87 10.04
N SER A 286 -20.26 13.22 9.12
CA SER A 286 -19.73 12.80 7.80
C SER A 286 -19.09 13.97 7.03
N LYS A 287 -19.69 15.18 7.10
CA LYS A 287 -19.19 16.38 6.42
C LYS A 287 -17.82 16.82 6.94
N GLU A 288 -17.56 16.71 8.24
CA GLU A 288 -16.26 17.06 8.83
C GLU A 288 -15.18 16.07 8.43
N ARG A 289 -15.52 14.76 8.32
CA ARG A 289 -14.62 13.72 7.86
C ARG A 289 -14.10 13.95 6.44
N SER A 290 -14.94 14.48 5.54
CA SER A 290 -14.59 14.65 4.12
C SER A 290 -13.86 15.97 3.80
N VAL A 291 -13.84 16.94 4.72
CA VAL A 291 -13.28 18.27 4.45
C VAL A 291 -11.79 18.34 4.80
N ALA A 292 -11.36 17.66 5.85
CA ALA A 292 -9.97 17.64 6.28
C ALA A 292 -9.41 16.21 6.18
N GLU A 293 -8.58 15.99 5.18
CA GLU A 293 -7.89 14.72 4.96
C GLU A 293 -6.39 14.91 5.19
N LYS A 294 -5.77 14.03 5.98
CA LYS A 294 -4.31 13.94 6.13
C LYS A 294 -3.78 12.96 5.08
N VAL A 295 -2.70 13.31 4.40
CA VAL A 295 -2.10 12.44 3.36
C VAL A 295 -0.80 11.85 3.84
N TYR A 296 -0.56 10.61 3.42
CA TYR A 296 0.63 9.83 3.67
C TYR A 296 1.20 9.31 2.36
N ALA A 297 2.52 9.32 2.20
CA ALA A 297 3.18 8.60 1.13
C ALA A 297 2.96 7.08 1.32
N ILE A 298 2.86 6.33 0.21
CA ILE A 298 2.75 4.86 0.27
C ILE A 298 4.00 4.18 0.80
N ASP A 299 5.13 4.88 0.78
CA ASP A 299 6.40 4.42 1.31
C ASP A 299 7.31 5.60 1.64
N VAL A 300 8.14 5.47 2.68
CA VAL A 300 9.09 6.50 3.10
C VAL A 300 10.20 6.74 2.08
N ALA A 301 10.44 5.81 1.17
CA ALA A 301 11.41 5.98 0.09
C ALA A 301 11.09 7.20 -0.78
N PHE A 302 9.80 7.50 -1.02
CA PHE A 302 9.39 8.70 -1.76
C PHE A 302 9.61 10.02 -1.01
N MET A 303 9.92 9.97 0.29
CA MET A 303 10.18 11.15 1.12
C MET A 303 11.65 11.58 1.13
N ASN A 304 12.52 10.89 0.39
CA ASN A 304 13.97 11.10 0.39
C ASN A 304 14.44 12.40 -0.29
N LYS A 305 13.57 13.04 -1.10
CA LYS A 305 13.93 14.25 -1.83
C LYS A 305 13.09 15.45 -1.37
N ARG A 306 13.49 16.04 -0.25
CA ARG A 306 12.92 17.31 0.18
C ARG A 306 13.72 18.45 -0.47
N GLU A 307 13.13 19.11 -1.46
CA GLU A 307 13.62 20.41 -1.93
C GLU A 307 13.59 21.41 -0.76
N ASN A 308 14.74 22.02 -0.46
CA ASN A 308 14.94 22.99 0.62
C ASN A 308 14.82 22.46 2.07
N ALA A 309 15.01 21.17 2.34
CA ALA A 309 15.22 20.73 3.72
C ALA A 309 16.62 21.05 4.18
N PHE A 310 16.74 21.91 5.20
CA PHE A 310 17.93 21.88 6.06
C PHE A 310 18.11 20.45 6.59
N ALA A 311 19.34 20.00 6.67
CA ALA A 311 19.78 18.67 7.03
C ALA A 311 19.21 18.15 8.38
N GLY A 312 17.96 17.82 8.38
CA GLY A 312 17.26 17.06 9.40
C GLY A 312 16.37 16.12 8.63
N ASP A 313 16.58 14.86 8.78
CA ASP A 313 16.00 13.80 7.94
C ASP A 313 14.50 13.61 8.08
N ASN A 314 13.74 14.56 8.62
CA ASN A 314 12.27 14.42 8.87
C ASN A 314 11.90 13.09 9.52
N LEU A 315 12.73 12.59 10.42
CA LEU A 315 12.59 11.26 11.00
C LEU A 315 11.24 11.09 11.70
N GLY A 316 10.72 12.14 12.33
CA GLY A 316 9.38 12.12 12.91
C GLY A 316 8.28 11.84 11.88
N TRP A 317 8.35 12.46 10.71
CA TRP A 317 7.36 12.27 9.65
C TRP A 317 7.48 10.91 8.98
N ARG A 318 8.70 10.41 8.82
CA ARG A 318 8.94 9.05 8.34
C ARG A 318 8.41 8.04 9.33
N LEU A 319 8.69 8.22 10.62
CA LEU A 319 8.21 7.35 11.68
C LEU A 319 6.68 7.31 11.72
N GLU A 320 6.02 8.47 11.62
CA GLU A 320 4.57 8.57 11.56
C GLU A 320 4.00 7.87 10.31
N THR A 321 4.63 8.05 9.14
CA THR A 321 4.23 7.36 7.92
C THR A 321 4.37 5.84 8.05
N MET A 322 5.43 5.35 8.68
CA MET A 322 5.62 3.91 8.92
C MET A 322 4.59 3.34 9.88
N VAL A 323 4.26 4.06 10.94
CA VAL A 323 3.19 3.66 11.87
C VAL A 323 1.85 3.59 11.13
N TYR A 324 1.53 4.58 10.29
CA TYR A 324 0.34 4.55 9.45
C TYR A 324 0.29 3.29 8.57
N LEU A 325 1.36 3.00 7.85
CA LEU A 325 1.43 1.85 6.95
C LEU A 325 1.30 0.52 7.70
N GLU A 326 1.89 0.44 8.89
CA GLU A 326 1.75 -0.75 9.73
C GLU A 326 0.33 -0.90 10.29
N LEU A 327 -0.31 0.18 10.73
CA LEU A 327 -1.72 0.15 11.14
C LEU A 327 -2.61 -0.29 9.98
N ARG A 328 -2.36 0.19 8.77
CA ARG A 328 -3.10 -0.20 7.57
C ARG A 328 -2.96 -1.70 7.25
N ARG A 329 -1.77 -2.30 7.42
CA ARG A 329 -1.57 -3.75 7.28
C ARG A 329 -2.35 -4.55 8.32
N ARG A 330 -2.61 -3.97 9.49
CA ARG A 330 -3.35 -4.60 10.58
C ARG A 330 -4.87 -4.54 10.42
N ILE A 331 -5.39 -3.72 9.53
CA ILE A 331 -6.80 -3.72 9.16
C ILE A 331 -7.13 -5.04 8.46
N LYS A 332 -8.08 -5.79 9.01
CA LYS A 332 -8.47 -7.13 8.52
C LYS A 332 -9.90 -7.17 7.98
N THR A 333 -10.73 -6.23 8.37
CA THR A 333 -12.15 -6.21 8.02
C THR A 333 -12.55 -4.86 7.43
N ALA A 334 -13.62 -4.84 6.64
CA ALA A 334 -14.17 -3.61 6.07
C ALA A 334 -14.78 -2.66 7.12
N GLU A 335 -14.98 -3.13 8.35
CA GLU A 335 -15.47 -2.31 9.46
C GLU A 335 -14.36 -1.55 10.19
N GLU A 336 -13.11 -1.94 9.95
CA GLU A 336 -11.94 -1.32 10.56
C GLU A 336 -11.45 -0.16 9.70
N ASP A 337 -11.12 0.96 10.34
CA ASP A 337 -10.61 2.15 9.66
C ASP A 337 -9.69 2.96 10.57
N ILE A 338 -8.87 3.81 9.96
CA ILE A 338 -7.90 4.67 10.63
C ILE A 338 -8.34 6.12 10.44
N TYR A 339 -8.34 6.87 11.55
CA TYR A 339 -8.64 8.29 11.57
C TYR A 339 -7.54 9.06 12.30
N TYR A 340 -7.40 10.35 12.06
CA TYR A 340 -6.64 11.24 12.94
C TYR A 340 -7.60 12.07 13.80
N PHE A 341 -7.16 12.47 15.00
CA PHE A 341 -7.94 13.30 15.89
C PHE A 341 -7.39 14.72 15.93
N ASP A 342 -8.27 15.69 15.83
CA ASP A 342 -7.96 17.11 15.99
C ASP A 342 -9.20 17.85 16.50
N ASN A 343 -9.10 18.48 17.68
CA ASN A 343 -10.16 19.28 18.29
C ASN A 343 -9.89 20.80 18.19
N GLY A 344 -8.88 21.19 17.40
CA GLY A 344 -8.45 22.59 17.24
C GLY A 344 -7.39 23.04 18.25
N ASN A 345 -7.22 22.32 19.37
CA ASN A 345 -6.23 22.63 20.42
C ASN A 345 -5.19 21.53 20.58
N THR A 346 -5.58 20.28 20.35
CA THR A 346 -4.75 19.10 20.50
C THR A 346 -5.02 18.13 19.36
N GLU A 347 -4.00 17.40 18.94
CA GLU A 347 -4.03 16.41 17.87
C GLU A 347 -3.57 15.06 18.40
N ALA A 348 -4.14 13.95 17.88
CA ALA A 348 -3.58 12.62 17.98
C ALA A 348 -3.48 12.03 16.58
N ASP A 349 -2.33 11.38 16.30
CA ASP A 349 -1.99 10.97 14.94
C ASP A 349 -2.93 9.91 14.41
N PHE A 350 -3.27 8.89 15.23
CA PHE A 350 -4.15 7.82 14.78
C PHE A 350 -5.14 7.37 15.84
N ILE A 351 -6.38 7.18 15.37
CA ILE A 351 -7.44 6.45 16.06
C ILE A 351 -7.84 5.29 15.16
N VAL A 352 -7.70 4.07 15.65
CA VAL A 352 -8.18 2.87 14.95
C VAL A 352 -9.54 2.49 15.47
N CYS A 353 -10.50 2.34 14.56
CA CYS A 353 -11.89 1.98 14.87
C CYS A 353 -12.26 0.63 14.24
N SER A 354 -13.19 -0.09 14.89
CA SER A 354 -13.94 -1.19 14.29
C SER A 354 -15.42 -0.84 14.43
N GLY A 355 -16.05 -0.48 13.34
CA GLY A 355 -17.37 0.16 13.34
C GLY A 355 -17.41 1.44 14.19
N SER A 356 -18.24 1.48 15.20
CA SER A 356 -18.34 2.61 16.14
C SER A 356 -17.38 2.54 17.32
N LYS A 357 -16.69 1.41 17.52
CA LYS A 357 -15.81 1.18 18.65
C LYS A 357 -14.39 1.62 18.33
N VAL A 358 -13.80 2.46 19.20
CA VAL A 358 -12.39 2.80 19.13
C VAL A 358 -11.57 1.68 19.76
N MET A 359 -10.66 1.11 18.98
CA MET A 359 -9.83 -0.03 19.36
C MET A 359 -8.49 0.39 19.96
N GLY A 360 -7.95 1.53 19.49
CA GLY A 360 -6.69 2.06 19.98
C GLY A 360 -6.41 3.48 19.50
N ILE A 361 -5.59 4.18 20.28
CA ILE A 361 -5.09 5.53 20.00
C ILE A 361 -3.57 5.43 19.93
N TYR A 362 -2.99 5.97 18.87
CA TYR A 362 -1.56 5.92 18.64
C TYR A 362 -1.06 7.34 18.32
N GLN A 363 -0.13 7.79 19.16
CA GLN A 363 0.62 9.02 18.95
C GLN A 363 2.05 8.65 18.54
N VAL A 364 2.67 9.41 17.66
CA VAL A 364 4.00 9.14 17.17
C VAL A 364 4.93 10.30 17.47
N ALA A 365 6.02 10.03 18.17
CA ALA A 365 7.01 11.04 18.49
C ALA A 365 8.41 10.45 18.33
N TYR A 366 9.20 10.97 17.37
CA TYR A 366 10.58 10.49 17.18
C TYR A 366 11.39 10.63 18.47
N ASP A 367 11.33 11.82 19.10
CA ASP A 367 12.00 12.11 20.37
C ASP A 367 11.01 12.73 21.35
N ILE A 368 10.82 12.06 22.51
CA ILE A 368 10.01 12.52 23.64
C ILE A 368 10.86 12.98 24.85
N GLU A 369 12.16 13.05 24.74
CA GLU A 369 13.02 13.58 25.80
C GLU A 369 12.88 15.11 25.91
N ASN A 370 12.57 15.77 24.80
CA ASN A 370 12.23 17.20 24.81
C ASN A 370 10.93 17.45 25.60
N PRO A 371 10.95 18.22 26.69
CA PRO A 371 9.77 18.41 27.55
C PRO A 371 8.57 19.05 26.86
N ARG A 372 8.78 19.90 25.84
CA ARG A 372 7.69 20.52 25.07
C ARG A 372 7.02 19.50 24.16
N THR A 373 7.81 18.72 23.43
CA THR A 373 7.31 17.62 22.60
C THR A 373 6.56 16.62 23.47
N ARG A 374 7.18 16.12 24.54
CA ARG A 374 6.57 15.18 25.46
C ARG A 374 5.21 15.65 25.96
N ARG A 375 5.11 16.89 26.41
CA ARG A 375 3.86 17.46 26.92
C ARG A 375 2.78 17.53 25.82
N ARG A 376 3.16 17.92 24.62
CA ARG A 376 2.25 18.01 23.47
C ARG A 376 1.68 16.63 23.13
N GLU A 377 2.53 15.62 22.99
CA GLU A 377 2.13 14.27 22.60
C GLU A 377 1.26 13.60 23.67
N ILE A 378 1.62 13.73 24.95
CA ILE A 378 0.80 13.24 26.06
C ILE A 378 -0.56 13.93 26.08
N ASN A 379 -0.62 15.23 25.91
CA ASN A 379 -1.89 15.99 25.91
C ASN A 379 -2.79 15.57 24.74
N GLY A 380 -2.24 15.36 23.55
CA GLY A 380 -2.96 14.84 22.39
C GLY A 380 -3.58 13.48 22.64
N ALA A 381 -2.75 12.53 23.08
CA ALA A 381 -3.19 11.18 23.43
C ALA A 381 -4.29 11.17 24.51
N VAL A 382 -4.11 11.95 25.59
CA VAL A 382 -5.09 12.06 26.68
C VAL A 382 -6.40 12.69 26.20
N ALA A 383 -6.34 13.74 25.37
CA ALA A 383 -7.53 14.39 24.82
C ALA A 383 -8.35 13.44 23.94
N ALA A 384 -7.68 12.71 23.06
CA ALA A 384 -8.29 11.69 22.23
C ALA A 384 -8.91 10.56 23.07
N ALA A 385 -8.18 10.06 24.09
CA ALA A 385 -8.64 9.02 24.99
C ALA A 385 -9.91 9.43 25.76
N LYS A 386 -9.93 10.64 26.30
CA LYS A 386 -11.13 11.20 26.98
C LYS A 386 -12.31 11.35 26.02
N HIS A 387 -12.06 11.84 24.82
CA HIS A 387 -13.12 12.08 23.83
C HIS A 387 -13.76 10.77 23.36
N THR A 388 -12.94 9.74 23.17
CA THR A 388 -13.38 8.43 22.63
C THR A 388 -13.71 7.40 23.70
N LYS A 389 -13.35 7.65 24.97
CA LYS A 389 -13.42 6.71 26.08
C LYS A 389 -12.58 5.44 25.84
N CYS A 390 -11.53 5.54 25.05
CA CYS A 390 -10.61 4.45 24.78
C CYS A 390 -9.50 4.43 25.82
N SER A 391 -9.22 3.25 26.39
CA SER A 391 -8.13 3.04 27.38
C SER A 391 -6.87 2.45 26.76
N ASN A 392 -6.91 2.02 25.50
CA ASN A 392 -5.77 1.44 24.79
C ASN A 392 -5.00 2.55 24.09
N VAL A 393 -4.01 3.14 24.77
CA VAL A 393 -3.31 4.35 24.34
C VAL A 393 -1.82 4.11 24.24
N PHE A 394 -1.23 4.45 23.10
CA PHE A 394 0.19 4.29 22.82
C PHE A 394 0.84 5.61 22.44
N ILE A 395 2.10 5.79 22.87
CA ILE A 395 3.04 6.74 22.26
C ILE A 395 4.16 5.90 21.64
N LEU A 396 4.26 5.92 20.32
CA LEU A 396 5.25 5.17 19.57
C LEU A 396 6.45 6.07 19.26
N THR A 397 7.64 5.61 19.65
CA THR A 397 8.88 6.41 19.62
C THR A 397 9.95 5.70 18.79
N ASP A 398 11.09 6.37 18.58
CA ASP A 398 12.26 5.72 17.99
C ASP A 398 12.87 4.68 18.96
N HIS A 399 13.18 5.09 20.20
CA HIS A 399 13.90 4.22 21.14
C HIS A 399 13.40 4.25 22.59
N HIS A 400 12.47 5.14 22.92
CA HIS A 400 12.05 5.34 24.32
C HIS A 400 10.91 4.38 24.72
N SER A 401 11.02 3.80 25.93
CA SER A 401 10.01 2.87 26.47
C SER A 401 9.71 3.17 27.93
N GLU A 402 8.45 3.49 28.23
CA GLU A 402 7.97 3.75 29.59
C GLU A 402 6.44 3.58 29.68
N THR A 403 5.92 3.54 30.91
CA THR A 403 4.47 3.68 31.14
C THR A 403 4.21 5.03 31.81
N ILE A 404 3.36 5.82 31.17
CA ILE A 404 3.00 7.17 31.61
C ILE A 404 1.57 7.13 32.14
N VAL A 405 1.33 7.68 33.34
CA VAL A 405 -0.03 7.88 33.86
C VAL A 405 -0.32 9.38 33.90
N ASN A 406 -1.33 9.81 33.14
CA ASN A 406 -1.73 11.20 33.09
C ASN A 406 -3.26 11.33 33.13
N ASN A 407 -3.77 12.10 34.08
CA ASN A 407 -5.23 12.30 34.29
C ASN A 407 -6.03 10.98 34.36
N GLY A 408 -5.48 9.95 35.02
CA GLY A 408 -6.10 8.63 35.16
C GLY A 408 -6.06 7.75 33.90
N ILE A 409 -5.36 8.18 32.84
CA ILE A 409 -5.16 7.42 31.62
C ILE A 409 -3.75 6.86 31.62
N GLU A 410 -3.63 5.54 31.46
CA GLU A 410 -2.37 4.85 31.25
C GLU A 410 -1.99 4.89 29.77
N ILE A 411 -0.79 5.36 29.48
CA ILE A 411 -0.23 5.46 28.13
C ILE A 411 1.02 4.58 28.08
N LYS A 412 1.06 3.65 27.15
CA LYS A 412 2.22 2.79 26.89
C LYS A 412 3.13 3.43 25.86
N SER A 413 4.31 3.87 26.27
CA SER A 413 5.34 4.33 25.37
C SER A 413 6.28 3.20 25.01
N MET A 414 6.56 2.99 23.71
CA MET A 414 7.50 1.97 23.24
C MET A 414 8.05 2.31 21.85
N PRO A 415 9.25 1.75 21.50
CA PRO A 415 9.81 1.90 20.16
C PRO A 415 8.91 1.29 19.08
N VAL A 416 8.82 1.97 17.93
CA VAL A 416 8.01 1.50 16.78
C VAL A 416 8.45 0.12 16.32
N TRP A 417 9.76 -0.15 16.23
CA TRP A 417 10.24 -1.47 15.81
C TRP A 417 9.79 -2.58 16.77
N GLU A 418 9.78 -2.31 18.09
CA GLU A 418 9.35 -3.27 19.09
C GLU A 418 7.85 -3.52 19.03
N TRP A 419 7.06 -2.46 18.84
CA TRP A 419 5.61 -2.53 18.62
C TRP A 419 5.26 -3.35 17.38
N ILE A 420 5.99 -3.17 16.27
CA ILE A 420 5.79 -3.96 15.04
C ILE A 420 6.09 -5.43 15.30
N VAL A 421 7.25 -5.74 15.89
CA VAL A 421 7.72 -7.12 16.09
C VAL A 421 6.83 -7.88 17.08
N ARG A 422 6.39 -7.25 18.16
CA ARG A 422 5.49 -7.87 19.15
C ARG A 422 4.09 -8.13 18.63
N GLY A 423 3.63 -7.36 17.62
CA GLY A 423 2.29 -7.50 17.07
C GLY A 423 1.16 -6.98 17.95
N ASN A 424 1.47 -6.08 18.89
CA ASN A 424 0.50 -5.50 19.85
C ASN A 424 -0.44 -4.49 19.17
#